data_8f8a2bcdfe016329e031068252117f34
#
_entry.id   8f8a2bcdfe016329e031068252117f34
#
_cell.length_a   1.000
_cell.length_b   1.000
_cell.length_c   1.000
_cell.angle_alpha   90.00
_cell.angle_beta   90.00
_cell.angle_gamma   90.00
#
_symmetry.space_group_name_H-M   'P 1'
#
loop_
_entity.id
_entity.type
_entity.pdbx_description
1 polymer ?
#
loop_
_entity_poly.entity_id
_entity_poly.type
_entity_poly.pdbx_seq_one_letter_code
_entity_poly.pdbx_strand_id
1 'polypeptide(L)'
;MMPTLVASMVSDGLNRFSKSVRDSRILIMGVAYKKNVSDCRESPALDVMRLLTDKGAKLSYNDPFVPSLRLGTSILQSIEATPAEIAKHDCVIILTDHSAYDVRQIVASAKLVIDTRNSTKDLHEHKERIIKLGAGNNVPSFSTHDDSHDIAKKKAASH
;
A
#
# COMPACT_ATOMS: atom_id res chain seq x y z
N MET A 1 -10.03 -3.57 5.62
CA MET A 1 -9.10 -2.55 5.13
C MET A 1 -9.87 -1.44 4.47
N MET A 2 -9.51 -0.24 4.73
CA MET A 2 -10.20 0.90 4.15
C MET A 2 -9.39 1.50 3.04
N PRO A 3 -9.92 1.55 1.82
CA PRO A 3 -9.16 2.10 0.69
C PRO A 3 -8.72 3.54 0.90
N THR A 4 -9.56 4.35 1.54
CA THR A 4 -9.19 5.75 1.78
C THR A 4 -8.01 5.86 2.74
N LEU A 5 -7.94 4.97 3.72
CA LEU A 5 -6.82 4.99 4.65
C LEU A 5 -5.52 4.63 3.92
N VAL A 6 -5.58 3.61 3.07
CA VAL A 6 -4.39 3.21 2.31
C VAL A 6 -3.95 4.36 1.40
N ALA A 7 -4.89 5.00 0.73
CA ALA A 7 -4.55 6.12 -0.15
C ALA A 7 -3.92 7.27 0.64
N SER A 8 -4.39 7.50 1.85
CA SER A 8 -3.83 8.53 2.71
C SER A 8 -2.39 8.19 3.10
N MET A 9 -2.12 6.93 3.42
CA MET A 9 -0.78 6.49 3.74
C MET A 9 0.16 6.67 2.56
N VAL A 10 -0.33 6.40 1.35
CA VAL A 10 0.46 6.58 0.15
C VAL A 10 0.79 8.06 -0.03
N SER A 11 -0.20 8.92 0.12
CA SER A 11 -0.01 10.35 -0.04
C SER A 11 1.01 10.88 0.97
N ASP A 12 0.86 10.49 2.22
CA ASP A 12 1.78 10.95 3.27
C ASP A 12 3.20 10.43 3.02
N GLY A 13 3.32 9.19 2.59
CA GLY A 13 4.63 8.63 2.31
C GLY A 13 5.31 9.31 1.14
N LEU A 14 4.56 9.58 0.08
CA LEU A 14 5.13 10.24 -1.09
C LEU A 14 5.55 11.66 -0.77
N ASN A 15 4.84 12.32 0.13
CA ASN A 15 5.20 13.67 0.52
C ASN A 15 6.58 13.76 1.14
N ARG A 16 7.07 12.68 1.72
CA ARG A 16 8.43 12.67 2.27
C ARG A 16 9.46 12.87 1.18
N PHE A 17 9.10 12.58 -0.07
CA PHE A 17 9.98 12.73 -1.21
C PHE A 17 9.56 13.91 -2.09
N SER A 18 8.72 14.78 -1.55
CA SER A 18 8.19 15.93 -2.28
C SER A 18 7.40 15.50 -3.51
N LYS A 19 6.67 14.40 -3.40
CA LYS A 19 5.84 13.90 -4.48
C LYS A 19 4.40 13.83 -4.07
N SER A 20 3.50 13.91 -5.05
CA SER A 20 2.08 13.72 -4.80
C SER A 20 1.65 12.43 -5.45
N VAL A 21 0.43 12.01 -5.17
CA VAL A 21 -0.11 10.79 -5.79
C VAL A 21 -0.23 10.98 -7.30
N ARG A 22 -0.61 12.19 -7.73
CA ARG A 22 -0.77 12.44 -9.16
C ARG A 22 0.55 12.26 -9.89
N ASP A 23 0.52 11.48 -10.94
CA ASP A 23 1.66 11.15 -11.78
C ASP A 23 2.73 10.29 -11.11
N SER A 24 2.51 9.85 -9.88
CA SER A 24 3.44 8.91 -9.25
C SER A 24 3.20 7.52 -9.81
N ARG A 25 4.27 6.77 -9.95
CA ARG A 25 4.21 5.40 -10.43
C ARG A 25 4.12 4.49 -9.21
N ILE A 26 3.03 3.75 -9.11
CA ILE A 26 2.76 2.91 -7.95
C ILE A 26 2.60 1.47 -8.39
N LEU A 27 3.32 0.59 -7.72
CA LEU A 27 3.25 -0.84 -8.00
C LEU A 27 2.46 -1.52 -6.89
N ILE A 28 1.41 -2.23 -7.26
CA ILE A 28 0.59 -2.96 -6.32
C ILE A 28 1.08 -4.40 -6.30
N MET A 29 1.44 -4.89 -5.11
CA MET A 29 1.86 -6.28 -4.95
C MET A 29 0.70 -7.05 -4.37
N GLY A 30 0.07 -7.87 -5.21
CA GLY A 30 -1.05 -8.70 -4.81
C GLY A 30 -2.39 -8.02 -4.97
N VAL A 31 -3.24 -8.57 -5.83
CA VAL A 31 -4.59 -8.05 -6.05
C VAL A 31 -5.65 -9.10 -5.73
N ALA A 32 -5.23 -10.34 -5.44
CA ALA A 32 -6.18 -11.40 -5.12
C ALA A 32 -6.88 -11.12 -3.80
N TYR A 33 -8.04 -11.71 -3.62
CA TYR A 33 -8.81 -11.53 -2.42
C TYR A 33 -8.07 -12.07 -1.20
N LYS A 34 -7.35 -13.17 -1.35
CA LYS A 34 -6.57 -13.77 -0.27
C LYS A 34 -5.23 -14.22 -0.83
N LYS A 35 -4.28 -14.47 0.07
CA LYS A 35 -2.99 -14.95 -0.39
C LYS A 35 -3.11 -16.30 -1.09
N ASN A 36 -2.31 -16.49 -2.09
CA ASN A 36 -2.19 -17.76 -2.82
C ASN A 36 -3.48 -18.24 -3.49
N VAL A 37 -4.37 -17.32 -3.85
CA VAL A 37 -5.56 -17.66 -4.64
C VAL A 37 -5.65 -16.71 -5.81
N SER A 38 -6.45 -17.09 -6.81
CA SER A 38 -6.55 -16.31 -8.04
C SER A 38 -7.77 -15.39 -8.08
N ASP A 39 -8.67 -15.48 -7.12
CA ASP A 39 -9.90 -14.69 -7.17
C ASP A 39 -9.60 -13.25 -6.76
N CYS A 40 -9.86 -12.32 -7.66
CA CYS A 40 -9.70 -10.92 -7.34
C CYS A 40 -11.02 -10.17 -7.39
N ARG A 41 -12.14 -10.86 -7.65
CA ARG A 41 -13.44 -10.20 -7.66
C ARG A 41 -13.75 -9.69 -6.27
N GLU A 42 -14.26 -8.50 -6.19
CA GLU A 42 -14.59 -7.88 -4.91
C GLU A 42 -13.40 -7.79 -3.96
N SER A 43 -12.20 -7.87 -4.49
CA SER A 43 -11.02 -7.70 -3.65
C SER A 43 -10.91 -6.24 -3.21
N PRO A 44 -10.57 -5.98 -1.96
CA PRO A 44 -10.31 -4.61 -1.53
C PRO A 44 -9.21 -3.93 -2.34
N ALA A 45 -8.32 -4.73 -2.93
CA ALA A 45 -7.26 -4.17 -3.76
C ALA A 45 -7.82 -3.39 -4.94
N LEU A 46 -8.92 -3.86 -5.52
CA LEU A 46 -9.51 -3.17 -6.65
C LEU A 46 -10.03 -1.79 -6.24
N ASP A 47 -10.58 -1.67 -5.05
CA ASP A 47 -11.06 -0.39 -4.57
C ASP A 47 -9.90 0.58 -4.33
N VAL A 48 -8.80 0.08 -3.79
CA VAL A 48 -7.61 0.90 -3.60
C VAL A 48 -7.09 1.37 -4.95
N MET A 49 -7.05 0.46 -5.93
CA MET A 49 -6.54 0.79 -7.26
C MET A 49 -7.41 1.84 -7.95
N ARG A 50 -8.74 1.71 -7.82
CA ARG A 50 -9.63 2.70 -8.41
C ARG A 50 -9.41 4.06 -7.78
N LEU A 51 -9.30 4.10 -6.47
CA LEU A 51 -9.12 5.35 -5.77
C LEU A 51 -7.81 6.03 -6.15
N LEU A 52 -6.74 5.27 -6.23
CA LEU A 52 -5.45 5.83 -6.61
C LEU A 52 -5.45 6.31 -8.06
N THR A 53 -6.12 5.56 -8.93
CA THR A 53 -6.24 5.97 -10.33
C THR A 53 -7.01 7.29 -10.43
N ASP A 54 -8.08 7.42 -9.64
CA ASP A 54 -8.86 8.65 -9.64
C ASP A 54 -8.03 9.83 -9.15
N LYS A 55 -7.04 9.58 -8.33
CA LYS A 55 -6.16 10.63 -7.84
C LYS A 55 -5.00 10.91 -8.80
N GLY A 56 -4.94 10.22 -9.91
CA GLY A 56 -3.96 10.50 -10.95
C GLY A 56 -2.71 9.64 -10.92
N ALA A 57 -2.69 8.59 -10.12
CA ALA A 57 -1.52 7.71 -10.07
C ALA A 57 -1.42 6.85 -11.31
N LYS A 58 -0.21 6.43 -11.64
CA LYS A 58 0.04 5.52 -12.75
C LYS A 58 0.32 4.16 -12.13
N LEU A 59 -0.65 3.25 -12.25
CA LEU A 59 -0.58 1.97 -11.56
C LEU A 59 -0.04 0.85 -12.42
N SER A 60 0.71 -0.03 -11.78
CA SER A 60 1.05 -1.35 -12.31
C SER A 60 0.78 -2.32 -11.19
N TYR A 61 0.63 -3.59 -11.49
CA TYR A 61 0.49 -4.58 -10.44
C TYR A 61 1.22 -5.86 -10.78
N ASN A 62 1.56 -6.61 -9.75
CA ASN A 62 2.06 -7.95 -9.88
C ASN A 62 1.19 -8.86 -9.04
N ASP A 63 0.78 -9.98 -9.60
CA ASP A 63 0.12 -11.02 -8.82
C ASP A 63 0.34 -12.34 -9.56
N PRO A 64 1.07 -13.27 -8.98
CA PRO A 64 1.38 -14.52 -9.67
C PRO A 64 0.15 -15.37 -9.96
N PHE A 65 -0.99 -15.08 -9.32
CA PHE A 65 -2.21 -15.83 -9.50
C PHE A 65 -3.24 -15.12 -10.35
N VAL A 66 -3.00 -13.86 -10.71
CA VAL A 66 -3.96 -13.05 -11.46
C VAL A 66 -3.26 -12.42 -12.66
N PRO A 67 -3.23 -13.12 -13.79
CA PRO A 67 -2.47 -12.62 -14.96
C PRO A 67 -3.02 -11.33 -15.54
N SER A 68 -4.32 -11.10 -15.43
CA SER A 68 -4.89 -9.85 -15.90
C SER A 68 -6.12 -9.50 -15.09
N LEU A 69 -6.51 -8.25 -15.10
CA LEU A 69 -7.72 -7.82 -14.42
C LEU A 69 -8.30 -6.62 -15.14
N ARG A 70 -9.58 -6.38 -14.89
CA ARG A 70 -10.27 -5.23 -15.46
C ARG A 70 -10.41 -4.18 -14.36
N LEU A 71 -10.00 -2.96 -14.67
CA LEU A 71 -10.16 -1.85 -13.74
C LEU A 71 -10.91 -0.76 -14.52
N GLY A 72 -12.20 -0.66 -14.27
CA GLY A 72 -13.03 0.24 -15.05
C GLY A 72 -13.11 -0.24 -16.50
N THR A 73 -12.71 0.60 -17.44
CA THR A 73 -12.69 0.22 -18.84
C THR A 73 -11.30 -0.24 -19.28
N SER A 74 -10.34 -0.24 -18.39
CA SER A 74 -8.98 -0.65 -18.69
C SER A 74 -8.73 -2.08 -18.30
N ILE A 75 -7.87 -2.75 -19.04
CA ILE A 75 -7.43 -4.08 -18.69
C ILE A 75 -5.94 -3.99 -18.38
N LEU A 76 -5.57 -4.42 -17.19
CA LEU A 76 -4.18 -4.41 -16.75
C LEU A 76 -3.64 -5.81 -16.73
N GLN A 77 -2.35 -5.95 -16.98
CA GLN A 77 -1.69 -7.24 -16.94
C GLN A 77 -0.66 -7.24 -15.83
N SER A 78 -0.53 -8.39 -15.17
CA SER A 78 0.47 -8.53 -14.12
C SER A 78 1.87 -8.38 -14.74
N ILE A 79 2.72 -7.61 -14.09
CA ILE A 79 4.09 -7.46 -14.56
C ILE A 79 5.01 -8.30 -13.69
N GLU A 80 6.20 -8.58 -14.18
CA GLU A 80 7.17 -9.28 -13.39
C GLU A 80 7.83 -8.26 -12.46
N ALA A 81 7.85 -8.55 -11.18
CA ALA A 81 8.36 -7.59 -10.20
C ALA A 81 9.83 -7.85 -9.91
N THR A 82 10.66 -7.60 -10.89
CA THR A 82 12.11 -7.72 -10.72
C THR A 82 12.60 -6.56 -9.88
N PRO A 83 13.79 -6.66 -9.28
CA PRO A 83 14.35 -5.54 -8.52
C PRO A 83 14.41 -4.25 -9.34
N ALA A 84 14.76 -4.36 -10.60
CA ALA A 84 14.84 -3.18 -11.47
C ALA A 84 13.45 -2.57 -11.67
N GLU A 85 12.44 -3.42 -11.84
CA GLU A 85 11.10 -2.93 -12.07
C GLU A 85 10.55 -2.28 -10.80
N ILE A 86 10.79 -2.89 -9.65
CA ILE A 86 10.38 -2.34 -8.37
C ILE A 86 11.01 -0.96 -8.17
N ALA A 87 12.29 -0.85 -8.48
CA ALA A 87 13.02 0.40 -8.27
C ALA A 87 12.53 1.55 -9.15
N LYS A 88 11.83 1.25 -10.24
CA LYS A 88 11.32 2.28 -11.12
C LYS A 88 10.08 2.96 -10.56
N HIS A 89 9.46 2.38 -9.57
CA HIS A 89 8.21 2.92 -9.03
C HIS A 89 8.48 3.84 -7.85
N ASP A 90 7.62 4.81 -7.67
CA ASP A 90 7.74 5.75 -6.56
C ASP A 90 7.26 5.13 -5.26
N CYS A 91 6.37 4.17 -5.34
CA CYS A 91 5.79 3.52 -4.17
C CYS A 91 5.36 2.11 -4.50
N VAL A 92 5.52 1.20 -3.57
CA VAL A 92 5.05 -0.18 -3.69
C VAL A 92 4.07 -0.41 -2.55
N ILE A 93 2.91 -0.99 -2.85
CA ILE A 93 1.89 -1.27 -1.84
C ILE A 93 1.69 -2.78 -1.79
N ILE A 94 1.85 -3.39 -0.62
CA ILE A 94 1.59 -4.80 -0.44
C ILE A 94 0.15 -4.95 0.03
N LEU A 95 -0.71 -5.44 -0.85
CA LEU A 95 -2.13 -5.61 -0.54
C LEU A 95 -2.51 -7.07 -0.32
N THR A 96 -1.77 -8.01 -0.90
CA THR A 96 -1.95 -9.43 -0.65
C THR A 96 -0.55 -10.02 -0.49
N ASP A 97 -0.32 -10.73 0.61
CA ASP A 97 1.02 -11.21 0.89
C ASP A 97 1.19 -12.66 0.44
N HIS A 98 1.18 -12.88 -0.87
CA HIS A 98 1.40 -14.21 -1.41
C HIS A 98 2.73 -14.79 -0.93
N SER A 99 2.74 -16.10 -0.71
CA SER A 99 3.93 -16.76 -0.20
C SER A 99 5.12 -16.68 -1.14
N ALA A 100 4.85 -16.50 -2.41
CA ALA A 100 5.93 -16.41 -3.41
C ALA A 100 6.70 -15.10 -3.34
N TYR A 101 6.20 -14.09 -2.64
CA TYR A 101 6.88 -12.81 -2.59
C TYR A 101 8.09 -12.85 -1.68
N ASP A 102 9.19 -12.32 -2.17
CA ASP A 102 10.39 -12.14 -1.37
C ASP A 102 10.33 -10.72 -0.81
N VAL A 103 9.77 -10.60 0.37
CA VAL A 103 9.53 -9.30 0.98
C VAL A 103 10.81 -8.53 1.24
N ARG A 104 11.87 -9.24 1.63
CA ARG A 104 13.15 -8.60 1.88
C ARG A 104 13.67 -7.93 0.60
N GLN A 105 13.53 -8.61 -0.53
CA GLN A 105 13.99 -8.06 -1.80
C GLN A 105 13.11 -6.89 -2.22
N ILE A 106 11.80 -6.99 -2.00
CA ILE A 106 10.90 -5.91 -2.34
C ILE A 106 11.30 -4.65 -1.60
N VAL A 107 11.52 -4.76 -0.30
CA VAL A 107 11.87 -3.61 0.52
C VAL A 107 13.24 -3.05 0.12
N ALA A 108 14.17 -3.93 -0.17
CA ALA A 108 15.52 -3.48 -0.54
C ALA A 108 15.52 -2.70 -1.86
N SER A 109 14.60 -3.05 -2.76
CA SER A 109 14.57 -2.43 -4.09
C SER A 109 13.64 -1.21 -4.15
N ALA A 110 12.65 -1.13 -3.29
CA ALA A 110 11.64 -0.10 -3.36
C ALA A 110 12.11 1.22 -2.74
N LYS A 111 11.55 2.31 -3.23
CA LYS A 111 11.80 3.61 -2.64
C LYS A 111 10.92 3.84 -1.42
N LEU A 112 9.71 3.31 -1.47
CA LEU A 112 8.73 3.46 -0.39
C LEU A 112 7.82 2.24 -0.42
N VAL A 113 7.55 1.64 0.72
CA VAL A 113 6.67 0.48 0.81
C VAL A 113 5.54 0.78 1.78
N ILE A 114 4.32 0.56 1.33
CA ILE A 114 3.13 0.62 2.18
C ILE A 114 2.75 -0.83 2.46
N ASP A 115 2.90 -1.26 3.70
CA ASP A 115 2.67 -2.66 4.07
C ASP A 115 1.32 -2.77 4.79
N THR A 116 0.32 -3.27 4.11
CA THR A 116 -1.01 -3.40 4.70
C THR A 116 -1.25 -4.78 5.30
N ARG A 117 -0.29 -5.69 5.19
CA ARG A 117 -0.47 -7.07 5.65
C ARG A 117 0.52 -7.46 6.74
N ASN A 118 1.31 -6.51 7.21
CA ASN A 118 2.33 -6.79 8.20
C ASN A 118 3.37 -7.80 7.69
N SER A 119 3.58 -7.78 6.38
CA SER A 119 4.51 -8.70 5.73
C SER A 119 5.95 -8.41 6.08
N THR A 120 6.23 -7.20 6.53
CA THR A 120 7.59 -6.78 6.83
C THR A 120 7.91 -6.87 8.32
N LYS A 121 7.08 -7.57 9.08
CA LYS A 121 7.24 -7.60 10.54
C LYS A 121 8.60 -8.10 11.01
N ASP A 122 9.20 -9.00 10.26
CA ASP A 122 10.48 -9.57 10.68
C ASP A 122 11.69 -8.89 10.06
N LEU A 123 11.46 -7.83 9.30
CA LEU A 123 12.57 -7.11 8.70
C LEU A 123 13.06 -6.01 9.62
N HIS A 124 14.36 -5.88 9.71
CA HIS A 124 14.96 -4.85 10.54
C HIS A 124 15.73 -3.82 9.71
N GLU A 125 15.94 -4.08 8.42
CA GLU A 125 16.61 -3.15 7.55
C GLU A 125 15.62 -2.27 6.83
N HIS A 126 16.03 -1.09 6.44
CA HIS A 126 15.24 -0.20 5.59
C HIS A 126 13.90 0.19 6.19
N LYS A 127 13.81 0.23 7.50
CA LYS A 127 12.54 0.58 8.15
C LYS A 127 12.05 1.97 7.79
N GLU A 128 12.95 2.84 7.45
CA GLU A 128 12.58 4.20 7.09
C GLU A 128 11.78 4.26 5.80
N ARG A 129 11.80 3.19 5.01
CA ARG A 129 11.04 3.13 3.77
C ARG A 129 9.68 2.50 3.94
N ILE A 130 9.36 1.99 5.11
CA ILE A 130 8.16 1.18 5.31
C ILE A 130 7.14 1.91 6.14
N ILE A 131 5.91 1.98 5.66
CA ILE A 131 4.78 2.47 6.43
C ILE A 131 3.82 1.31 6.58
N LYS A 132 3.47 0.95 7.82
CA LYS A 132 2.63 -0.20 8.09
C LYS A 132 1.24 0.20 8.49
N LEU A 133 0.26 -0.56 8.03
CA LEU A 133 -1.11 -0.36 8.42
C LEU A 133 -1.39 -1.20 9.65
N GLY A 134 -1.93 -0.57 10.68
CA GLY A 134 -2.45 -1.31 11.81
C GLY A 134 -1.48 -2.02 12.68
N ALA A 135 -0.27 -1.76 12.63
CA ALA A 135 0.66 -2.40 13.46
C ALA A 135 0.72 -1.73 14.75
N GLY A 136 -0.19 -1.00 15.01
CA GLY A 136 -0.26 -0.44 16.22
C GLY A 136 0.74 0.53 16.44
N ASN A 137 1.52 0.77 15.77
CA ASN A 137 2.39 1.60 16.11
C ASN A 137 2.77 2.34 15.10
N ASN A 138 2.48 2.20 14.29
CA ASN A 138 3.01 2.61 13.38
C ASN A 138 2.63 3.66 12.76
N VAL A 139 1.84 4.22 12.82
CA VAL A 139 1.40 5.22 12.15
C VAL A 139 1.62 6.38 12.85
N PRO A 140 2.64 6.81 13.05
CA PRO A 140 2.96 7.85 13.89
C PRO A 140 2.29 9.08 13.56
N SER A 141 2.32 9.45 12.41
CA SER A 141 1.79 10.73 12.10
C SER A 141 0.35 10.75 12.30
N PHE A 142 -0.26 9.68 12.18
CA PHE A 142 -1.61 9.72 12.35
C PHE A 142 -1.93 9.75 13.71
N SER A 143 -1.16 9.19 14.54
CA SER A 143 -1.50 9.13 15.90
C SER A 143 -1.69 10.48 16.47
N THR A 144 -1.12 11.42 15.95
CA THR A 144 -1.32 12.72 16.52
C THR A 144 -2.74 13.16 16.39
N HIS A 145 -3.39 12.67 15.40
CA HIS A 145 -4.75 13.06 15.24
C HIS A 145 -5.57 12.41 16.28
N ASP A 146 -5.22 11.23 16.60
CA ASP A 146 -5.99 10.55 17.57
C ASP A 146 -5.83 11.22 18.88
N ASP A 147 -4.69 11.77 19.11
CA ASP A 147 -4.48 12.48 20.33
C ASP A 147 -5.51 13.58 20.48
N SER A 148 -5.80 14.21 19.40
CA SER A 148 -6.77 15.27 19.48
C SER A 148 -8.10 14.73 19.87
N HIS A 149 -8.44 13.63 19.34
CA HIS A 149 -9.71 13.04 19.68
C HIS A 149 -9.75 12.64 21.12
N ASP A 150 -8.69 12.07 21.58
CA ASP A 150 -8.65 11.66 22.95
C ASP A 150 -8.79 12.82 23.89
N ILE A 151 -8.18 13.90 23.57
CA ILE A 151 -8.29 15.06 24.39
C ILE A 151 -9.72 15.51 24.45
N ALA A 152 -10.39 15.49 23.35
CA ALA A 152 -11.77 15.90 23.33
C ALA A 152 -12.61 14.98 24.20
N LYS A 153 -12.34 13.72 24.17
CA LYS A 153 -13.06 12.79 24.97
C LYS A 153 -12.81 13.03 26.41
N LYS A 154 -11.62 13.29 26.79
CA LYS A 154 -11.32 13.56 28.13
C LYS A 154 -12.04 14.72 28.62
N LYS A 155 -12.13 15.78 27.88
CA LYS A 155 -12.86 16.93 28.30
C LYS A 155 -14.27 16.58 28.54
N ALA A 156 -14.89 15.86 27.67
CA ALA A 156 -16.27 15.49 27.84
C ALA A 156 -16.43 14.70 29.10
N ALA A 157 -15.51 13.86 29.39
CA ALA A 157 -15.64 13.04 30.57
C ALA A 157 -15.47 13.81 31.86
N SER A 158 -14.79 14.88 31.84
CA SER A 158 -14.55 15.60 33.06
C SER A 158 -15.69 16.56 33.38
N HIS A 159 -16.68 16.62 32.60
CA HIS A 159 -17.84 17.41 32.90
C HIS A 159 -18.96 16.55 33.35
#